data_7a85fc7f0bf9a230cf09ec8953c9fe96
#
_entry.id   7a85fc7f0bf9a230cf09ec8953c9fe96
#
_cell.length_a   1.000
_cell.length_b   1.000
_cell.length_c   1.000
_cell.angle_alpha   90.00
_cell.angle_beta   90.00
_cell.angle_gamma   90.00
#
_symmetry.space_group_name_H-M   'P 1'
#
loop_
_entity.id
_entity.type
_entity.pdbx_description
1 polymer ?
#
loop_
_entity_poly.entity_id
_entity_poly.type
_entity_poly.pdbx_seq_one_letter_code
_entity_poly.pdbx_strand_id
1 'polypeptide(L)' 'MDNNGRPNHIEDYLAQLHQGQWFGWSNAKNKVYDNLIILDDTKDKPTEQQCVDGLEQLQSNFDKLKTQKKTKKQ' A
#
# COMPACT_ATOMS: atom_id res chain seq x y z
N MET A 1 2.97 3.87 6.55
CA MET A 1 4.05 2.97 7.01
C MET A 1 4.21 3.08 8.50
N ASP A 2 4.61 2.02 9.15
CA ASP A 2 4.90 2.08 10.57
C ASP A 2 6.33 2.58 10.82
N ASN A 3 6.75 2.59 12.09
CA ASN A 3 8.06 3.14 12.46
C ASN A 3 9.24 2.40 11.84
N ASN A 4 9.03 1.16 11.40
CA ASN A 4 10.08 0.35 10.79
C ASN A 4 10.10 0.44 9.26
N GLY A 5 9.22 1.24 8.70
CA GLY A 5 9.07 1.34 7.26
C GLY A 5 8.21 0.24 6.65
N ARG A 6 7.61 -0.60 7.47
CA ARG A 6 6.74 -1.67 6.99
C ARG A 6 5.42 -1.09 6.52
N PRO A 7 4.96 -1.44 5.30
CA PRO A 7 3.65 -0.96 4.84
C PRO A 7 2.54 -1.46 5.78
N ASN A 8 1.65 -0.57 6.20
CA ASN A 8 0.58 -0.93 7.12
C ASN A 8 -0.77 -0.37 6.73
N HIS A 9 -0.87 0.27 5.55
CA HIS A 9 -2.11 0.87 5.09
C HIS A 9 -2.19 0.76 3.58
N ILE A 10 -3.42 0.68 3.04
CA ILE A 10 -3.61 0.58 1.60
C ILE A 10 -3.02 1.79 0.86
N GLU A 11 -2.89 2.92 1.53
CA GLU A 11 -2.22 4.08 0.95
C GLU A 11 -0.81 3.75 0.50
N ASP A 12 -0.10 2.94 1.25
CA ASP A 12 1.26 2.53 0.89
C ASP A 12 1.29 1.73 -0.40
N TYR A 13 0.31 0.86 -0.59
CA TYR A 13 0.16 0.10 -1.82
C TYR A 13 -0.20 1.02 -2.98
N LEU A 14 -1.17 1.91 -2.78
CA LEU A 14 -1.63 2.81 -3.83
C LEU A 14 -0.52 3.73 -4.30
N ALA A 15 0.32 4.20 -3.39
CA ALA A 15 1.44 5.07 -3.75
C ALA A 15 2.46 4.38 -4.64
N GLN A 16 2.51 3.06 -4.62
CA GLN A 16 3.44 2.30 -5.44
C GLN A 16 2.86 1.86 -6.78
N LEU A 17 1.54 1.90 -6.93
CA LEU A 17 0.92 1.45 -8.19
C LEU A 17 1.26 2.38 -9.36
N HIS A 18 1.21 3.67 -9.14
CA HIS A 18 1.48 4.67 -10.16
C HIS A 18 2.26 5.81 -9.55
N GLN A 19 3.04 6.49 -10.37
CA GLN A 19 3.78 7.65 -9.92
C GLN A 19 2.86 8.87 -9.87
N GLY A 20 3.21 9.80 -9.00
CA GLY A 20 2.48 11.05 -8.86
C GLY A 20 1.22 10.92 -8.04
N GLN A 21 0.46 11.98 -8.02
CA GLN A 21 -0.73 12.09 -7.18
C GLN A 21 -1.95 11.71 -7.99
N TRP A 22 -2.24 10.42 -8.04
CA TRP A 22 -3.34 9.90 -8.85
C TRP A 22 -4.57 9.58 -8.01
N PHE A 23 -4.45 9.61 -6.70
CA PHE A 23 -5.55 9.30 -5.79
C PHE A 23 -5.55 10.25 -4.61
N GLY A 24 -6.65 10.28 -3.88
CA GLY A 24 -6.78 11.08 -2.67
C GLY A 24 -7.86 10.48 -1.77
N TRP A 25 -8.20 11.23 -0.75
CA TRP A 25 -9.18 10.78 0.25
C TRP A 25 -10.24 11.85 0.42
N SER A 26 -11.51 11.45 0.39
CA SER A 26 -12.62 12.37 0.62
C SER A 26 -12.60 12.90 2.05
N ASN A 27 -12.06 12.10 2.97
CA ASN A 27 -11.83 12.51 4.36
C ASN A 27 -10.42 12.10 4.75
N ALA A 28 -9.51 13.08 4.82
CA ALA A 28 -8.11 12.81 5.13
C ALA A 28 -7.90 12.27 6.54
N LYS A 29 -8.85 12.48 7.42
CA LYS A 29 -8.76 11.98 8.79
C LYS A 29 -9.25 10.54 8.92
N ASN A 30 -9.95 10.04 7.91
CA ASN A 30 -10.48 8.68 7.90
C ASN A 30 -10.15 8.06 6.54
N LYS A 31 -8.93 7.56 6.39
CA LYS A 31 -8.42 7.03 5.13
C LYS A 31 -8.78 5.56 4.99
N VAL A 32 -10.05 5.32 4.71
CA VAL A 32 -10.55 3.97 4.43
C VAL A 32 -10.91 3.86 2.96
N TYR A 33 -11.05 2.63 2.47
CA TYR A 33 -11.33 2.41 1.04
C TYR A 33 -12.58 3.17 0.58
N ASP A 34 -13.61 3.24 1.41
CA ASP A 34 -14.85 3.93 1.05
C ASP A 34 -14.65 5.42 0.79
N ASN A 35 -13.59 6.00 1.35
CA ASN A 35 -13.27 7.40 1.18
C ASN A 35 -12.20 7.62 0.11
N LEU A 36 -11.76 6.56 -0.55
CA LEU A 36 -10.76 6.65 -1.62
C LEU A 36 -11.39 7.27 -2.87
N ILE A 37 -10.72 8.28 -3.40
CA ILE A 37 -11.13 8.92 -4.66
C ILE A 37 -9.97 8.86 -5.64
N ILE A 38 -10.29 8.77 -6.91
CA ILE A 38 -9.28 8.76 -7.98
C ILE A 38 -9.24 10.15 -8.61
N LEU A 39 -8.08 10.79 -8.50
CA LEU A 39 -7.89 12.14 -9.02
C LEU A 39 -7.53 12.15 -10.50
N ASP A 40 -6.87 11.10 -10.98
CA ASP A 40 -6.46 10.95 -12.36
C ASP A 40 -7.40 9.99 -13.06
N ASP A 41 -8.28 10.52 -13.91
CA ASP A 41 -9.31 9.71 -14.57
C ASP A 41 -8.74 8.77 -15.63
N THR A 42 -7.45 8.85 -15.93
CA THR A 42 -6.80 7.86 -16.79
C THR A 42 -6.40 6.60 -16.02
N LYS A 43 -6.55 6.61 -14.70
CA LYS A 43 -6.23 5.47 -13.84
C LYS A 43 -7.51 4.83 -13.32
N ASP A 44 -7.55 3.51 -13.30
CA ASP A 44 -8.69 2.78 -12.77
C ASP A 44 -8.60 2.69 -11.25
N LYS A 45 -9.77 2.82 -10.60
CA LYS A 45 -9.83 2.62 -9.16
C LYS A 45 -9.72 1.13 -8.86
N PRO A 46 -8.69 0.70 -8.12
CA PRO A 46 -8.59 -0.71 -7.73
C PRO A 46 -9.74 -1.09 -6.81
N THR A 47 -10.10 -2.36 -6.80
CA THR A 47 -11.11 -2.85 -5.87
C THR A 47 -10.53 -2.91 -4.46
N GLU A 48 -11.42 -2.98 -3.46
CA GLU A 48 -10.98 -3.11 -2.08
C GLU A 48 -10.13 -4.37 -1.90
N GLN A 49 -10.53 -5.46 -2.54
CA GLN A 49 -9.78 -6.72 -2.45
C GLN A 49 -8.38 -6.57 -3.05
N GLN A 50 -8.28 -5.86 -4.17
CA GLN A 50 -6.97 -5.61 -4.77
C GLN A 50 -6.07 -4.81 -3.84
N CYS A 51 -6.64 -3.83 -3.14
CA CYS A 51 -5.88 -3.03 -2.19
C CYS A 51 -5.40 -3.88 -1.02
N VAL A 52 -6.27 -4.73 -0.49
CA VAL A 52 -5.92 -5.62 0.62
C VAL A 52 -4.84 -6.60 0.19
N ASP A 53 -5.02 -7.24 -0.95
CA ASP A 53 -4.06 -8.22 -1.46
C ASP A 53 -2.71 -7.56 -1.77
N GLY A 54 -2.75 -6.36 -2.35
CA GLY A 54 -1.54 -5.62 -2.66
C GLY A 54 -0.78 -5.22 -1.41
N LEU A 55 -1.50 -4.77 -0.38
CA LEU A 55 -0.87 -4.43 0.88
C LEU A 55 -0.24 -5.65 1.53
N GLU A 56 -0.95 -6.78 1.53
CA GLU A 56 -0.42 -8.03 2.07
C GLU A 56 0.85 -8.44 1.33
N GLN A 57 0.87 -8.26 0.01
CA GLN A 57 2.04 -8.60 -0.79
C GLN A 57 3.24 -7.73 -0.42
N LEU A 58 3.00 -6.43 -0.22
CA LEU A 58 4.05 -5.51 0.22
C LEU A 58 4.59 -5.90 1.59
N GLN A 59 3.71 -6.24 2.50
CA GLN A 59 4.09 -6.66 3.84
C GLN A 59 4.90 -7.95 3.79
N SER A 60 4.47 -8.90 2.97
CA SER A 60 5.19 -10.15 2.80
C SER A 60 6.58 -9.94 2.24
N ASN A 61 6.70 -9.07 1.23
CA ASN A 61 8.00 -8.78 0.63
C ASN A 61 8.92 -8.10 1.64
N PHE A 62 8.40 -7.19 2.43
CA PHE A 62 9.17 -6.54 3.47
C PHE A 62 9.67 -7.55 4.51
N ASP A 63 8.78 -8.42 4.94
CA ASP A 63 9.11 -9.43 5.94
C ASP A 63 10.13 -10.44 5.41
N LYS A 64 10.04 -10.79 4.13
CA LYS A 64 11.00 -11.70 3.50
C LYS A 64 12.40 -11.12 3.50
N LEU A 65 12.54 -9.83 3.27
CA LEU A 65 13.85 -9.19 3.28
C LEU A 65 14.50 -9.32 4.66
N LYS A 66 13.73 -9.14 5.72
CA LYS A 66 14.24 -9.32 7.08
C LYS A 66 14.59 -10.77 7.35
N THR A 67 13.74 -11.67 6.92
CA THR A 67 13.93 -13.10 7.15
C THR A 67 15.17 -13.61 6.44
N GLN A 68 15.40 -13.13 5.21
CA GLN A 68 16.57 -13.54 4.45
C GLN A 68 17.87 -13.17 5.16
N LYS A 69 17.91 -12.02 5.81
CA LYS A 69 19.09 -11.63 6.55
C LYS A 69 19.38 -12.60 7.70
N LYS A 70 18.33 -13.03 8.38
CA LYS A 70 18.49 -14.00 9.47
C LYS A 70 18.93 -15.35 8.95
N THR A 71 18.34 -15.76 7.83
CA THR A 71 18.63 -17.07 7.26
C THR A 71 20.06 -17.20 6.81
N LYS A 72 20.63 -16.12 6.29
CA LYS A 72 22.00 -16.16 5.81
C LYS A 72 23.02 -16.39 6.93
N LYS A 73 22.66 -16.08 8.13
CA LYS A 73 23.57 -16.29 9.27
C LYS A 73 23.68 -17.77 9.65
N GLN A 74 22.77 -18.54 9.20
CA GLN A 74 22.78 -19.96 9.45
C GLN A 74 23.54 -20.70 8.35
#